data_11c33b076681785b68ec9c2930e3a721
#
_entry.id   11c33b076681785b68ec9c2930e3a721
#
_cell.length_a   1.000
_cell.length_b   1.000
_cell.length_c   1.000
_cell.angle_alpha   90.00
_cell.angle_beta   90.00
_cell.angle_gamma   90.00
#
_symmetry.space_group_name_H-M   'P 1'
#
loop_
_entity.id
_entity.type
_entity.pdbx_description
1 polymer ?
#
loop_
_entity_poly.entity_id
_entity_poly.type
_entity_poly.pdbx_seq_one_letter_code
_entity_poly.pdbx_strand_id
1 'polypeptide(L)'
;MRKLLLICLMLVVLLSCLGCGETPSPYEMLQTFSTLYPLPDGTLYDSTAGVHEEGYFDPALFTLLYGRGDGDDDREDVARFALFFGSSPYYTYEMGIFECYDHDGTKEVLGFIETRKLLLSTYEEYKAVGSEMQICLLGKRVVYVVLPDGEKAIRVIKRLHR
;
A
#
# COMPACT_ATOMS: atom_id res chain seq x y z
N MET A 1 47.12 9.02 -22.05
CA MET A 1 46.46 9.59 -20.87
C MET A 1 45.08 10.15 -21.16
N ARG A 2 44.84 11.02 -22.16
CA ARG A 2 43.51 11.59 -22.49
C ARG A 2 42.40 10.56 -22.75
N LYS A 3 42.73 9.46 -23.49
CA LYS A 3 41.75 8.41 -23.80
C LYS A 3 41.34 7.60 -22.57
N LEU A 4 42.27 7.38 -21.62
CA LEU A 4 41.99 6.67 -20.37
C LEU A 4 41.06 7.51 -19.44
N LEU A 5 41.28 8.81 -19.40
CA LEU A 5 40.46 9.76 -18.62
C LEU A 5 39.02 9.83 -19.16
N LEU A 6 38.83 9.79 -20.48
CA LEU A 6 37.53 9.76 -21.14
C LEU A 6 36.75 8.45 -20.83
N ILE A 7 37.45 7.32 -20.82
CA ILE A 7 36.85 6.01 -20.50
C ILE A 7 36.43 5.98 -19.02
N CYS A 8 37.28 6.46 -18.09
CA CYS A 8 36.91 6.56 -16.67
C CYS A 8 35.75 7.51 -16.45
N LEU A 9 35.70 8.65 -17.14
CA LEU A 9 34.57 9.58 -17.03
C LEU A 9 33.27 8.99 -17.55
N MET A 10 33.27 8.27 -18.68
CA MET A 10 32.11 7.54 -19.18
C MET A 10 31.67 6.42 -18.25
N LEU A 11 32.60 5.71 -17.60
CA LEU A 11 32.26 4.66 -16.64
C LEU A 11 31.62 5.25 -15.40
N VAL A 12 32.08 6.38 -14.88
CA VAL A 12 31.49 7.09 -13.73
C VAL A 12 30.09 7.59 -14.06
N VAL A 13 29.86 8.14 -15.26
CA VAL A 13 28.54 8.58 -15.71
C VAL A 13 27.59 7.40 -15.90
N LEU A 14 28.06 6.28 -16.45
CA LEU A 14 27.26 5.04 -16.55
C LEU A 14 26.91 4.44 -15.18
N LEU A 15 27.83 4.47 -14.22
CA LEU A 15 27.60 3.98 -12.86
C LEU A 15 26.63 4.90 -12.06
N SER A 16 26.66 6.21 -12.30
CA SER A 16 25.71 7.13 -11.68
C SER A 16 24.28 7.02 -12.24
N CYS A 17 24.11 6.54 -13.47
CA CYS A 17 22.78 6.25 -14.03
C CYS A 17 22.17 4.91 -13.57
N LEU A 18 22.94 4.04 -12.92
CA LEU A 18 22.50 2.72 -12.46
C LEU A 18 22.01 2.74 -10.98
N GLY A 19 21.96 3.88 -10.33
CA GLY A 19 21.88 3.96 -8.87
C GLY A 19 20.73 4.73 -8.21
N CYS A 20 19.67 5.13 -8.92
CA CYS A 20 18.48 5.69 -8.27
C CYS A 20 17.21 5.15 -8.92
N GLY A 21 16.93 3.88 -8.70
CA GLY A 21 15.57 3.39 -8.83
C GLY A 21 14.77 4.00 -7.68
N GLU A 22 13.97 5.03 -7.95
CA GLU A 22 12.99 5.49 -6.97
C GLU A 22 12.11 4.30 -6.59
N THR A 23 11.93 4.09 -5.31
CA THR A 23 11.02 3.06 -4.83
C THR A 23 9.62 3.39 -5.36
N PRO A 24 8.93 2.46 -6.06
CA PRO A 24 7.63 2.77 -6.65
C PRO A 24 6.67 3.30 -5.57
N SER A 25 5.81 4.25 -5.92
CA SER A 25 4.78 4.75 -5.02
C SER A 25 3.84 3.61 -4.58
N PRO A 26 3.08 3.76 -3.48
CA PRO A 26 2.06 2.78 -3.11
C PRO A 26 1.10 2.45 -4.25
N TYR A 27 0.68 3.45 -5.03
CA TYR A 27 -0.25 3.26 -6.13
C TYR A 27 0.38 2.50 -7.31
N GLU A 28 1.59 2.87 -7.75
CA GLU A 28 2.33 2.14 -8.79
C GLU A 28 2.59 0.69 -8.38
N MET A 29 2.90 0.48 -7.10
CA MET A 29 3.09 -0.86 -6.55
C MET A 29 1.80 -1.66 -6.58
N LEU A 30 0.66 -1.06 -6.25
CA LEU A 30 -0.66 -1.69 -6.28
C LEU A 30 -1.11 -1.97 -7.72
N GLN A 31 -0.89 -1.04 -8.66
CA GLN A 31 -1.14 -1.25 -10.08
C GLN A 31 -0.30 -2.41 -10.63
N THR A 32 1.00 -2.44 -10.33
CA THR A 32 1.87 -3.55 -10.76
C THR A 32 1.43 -4.86 -10.14
N PHE A 33 1.05 -4.85 -8.86
CA PHE A 33 0.50 -6.02 -8.18
C PHE A 33 -0.73 -6.57 -8.90
N SER A 34 -1.67 -5.70 -9.31
CA SER A 34 -2.90 -6.11 -10.01
C SER A 34 -2.64 -6.80 -11.35
N THR A 35 -1.49 -6.54 -11.99
CA THR A 35 -1.08 -7.25 -13.22
C THR A 35 -0.50 -8.65 -12.95
N LEU A 36 0.04 -8.88 -11.76
CA LEU A 36 0.73 -10.12 -11.37
C LEU A 36 -0.14 -11.04 -10.52
N TYR A 37 -1.13 -10.48 -9.86
CA TYR A 37 -2.08 -11.18 -8.99
C TYR A 37 -3.50 -10.83 -9.45
N PRO A 38 -4.32 -11.81 -9.82
CA PRO A 38 -5.68 -11.56 -10.29
C PRO A 38 -6.53 -11.03 -9.12
N LEU A 39 -6.74 -9.72 -9.10
CA LEU A 39 -7.70 -9.11 -8.19
C LEU A 39 -9.13 -9.40 -8.67
N PRO A 40 -10.09 -9.58 -7.76
CA PRO A 40 -11.50 -9.56 -8.11
C PRO A 40 -11.91 -8.18 -8.66
N ASP A 41 -13.12 -8.09 -9.19
CA ASP A 41 -13.67 -6.78 -9.58
C ASP A 41 -13.68 -5.83 -8.38
N GLY A 42 -13.23 -4.59 -8.60
CA GLY A 42 -13.09 -3.62 -7.52
C GLY A 42 -12.53 -2.29 -7.99
N THR A 43 -12.27 -1.41 -7.04
CA THR A 43 -11.76 -0.06 -7.28
C THR A 43 -10.40 0.12 -6.61
N LEU A 44 -9.47 0.71 -7.35
CA LEU A 44 -8.18 1.17 -6.85
C LEU A 44 -8.29 2.64 -6.45
N TYR A 45 -7.69 2.99 -5.32
CA TYR A 45 -7.64 4.35 -4.79
C TYR A 45 -6.21 4.80 -4.59
N ASP A 46 -5.97 6.09 -4.84
CA ASP A 46 -4.69 6.77 -4.67
C ASP A 46 -4.85 7.97 -3.74
N SER A 47 -4.08 8.04 -2.68
CA SER A 47 -4.06 9.19 -1.76
C SER A 47 -3.68 10.51 -2.41
N THR A 48 -3.07 10.47 -3.59
CA THR A 48 -2.64 11.66 -4.34
C THR A 48 -3.66 12.12 -5.38
N ALA A 49 -4.69 11.32 -5.64
CA ALA A 49 -5.76 11.69 -6.58
C ALA A 49 -6.58 12.87 -6.03
N GLY A 50 -6.84 13.84 -6.88
CA GLY A 50 -7.66 15.01 -6.56
C GLY A 50 -9.16 14.69 -6.54
N VAL A 51 -9.93 15.56 -5.90
CA VAL A 51 -11.39 15.48 -5.91
C VAL A 51 -11.88 15.46 -7.37
N HIS A 52 -12.74 14.52 -7.73
CA HIS A 52 -13.25 14.23 -9.08
C HIS A 52 -12.27 13.51 -10.02
N GLU A 53 -11.08 13.12 -9.56
CA GLU A 53 -10.20 12.23 -10.33
C GLU A 53 -10.52 10.76 -10.03
N GLU A 54 -10.23 9.90 -11.01
CA GLU A 54 -10.32 8.46 -10.81
C GLU A 54 -9.36 8.02 -9.68
N GLY A 55 -9.86 7.20 -8.77
CA GLY A 55 -9.07 6.75 -7.62
C GLY A 55 -9.05 7.72 -6.44
N TYR A 56 -9.82 8.82 -6.48
CA TYR A 56 -9.97 9.68 -5.31
C TYR A 56 -10.58 8.92 -4.13
N PHE A 57 -9.96 9.06 -2.97
CA PHE A 57 -10.44 8.48 -1.71
C PHE A 57 -10.85 9.59 -0.73
N ASP A 58 -12.12 9.62 -0.38
CA ASP A 58 -12.66 10.65 0.50
C ASP A 58 -12.00 10.57 1.90
N PRO A 59 -11.46 11.67 2.43
CA PRO A 59 -10.93 11.72 3.80
C PRO A 59 -11.90 11.26 4.88
N ALA A 60 -13.19 11.60 4.74
CA ALA A 60 -14.21 11.16 5.69
C ALA A 60 -14.39 9.62 5.67
N LEU A 61 -14.24 9.01 4.50
CA LEU A 61 -14.27 7.56 4.37
C LEU A 61 -13.03 6.92 5.01
N PHE A 62 -11.86 7.57 4.93
CA PHE A 62 -10.66 7.12 5.62
C PHE A 62 -10.90 7.03 7.13
N THR A 63 -11.37 8.12 7.73
CA THR A 63 -11.70 8.16 9.16
C THR A 63 -12.75 7.12 9.54
N LEU A 64 -13.76 6.89 8.70
CA LEU A 64 -14.79 5.87 8.95
C LEU A 64 -14.22 4.45 8.97
N LEU A 65 -13.28 4.14 8.08
CA LEU A 65 -12.75 2.78 7.89
C LEU A 65 -11.57 2.45 8.80
N TYR A 66 -10.76 3.44 9.14
CA TYR A 66 -9.49 3.27 9.85
C TYR A 66 -9.37 4.11 11.11
N GLY A 67 -10.21 5.14 11.27
CA GLY A 67 -10.14 6.07 12.37
C GLY A 67 -10.47 5.43 13.71
N ARG A 68 -9.86 5.95 14.77
CA ARG A 68 -10.10 5.51 16.15
C ARG A 68 -11.33 6.16 16.77
N GLY A 69 -11.93 7.15 16.09
CA GLY A 69 -13.12 7.87 16.55
C GLY A 69 -12.86 8.94 17.61
N ASP A 70 -11.60 9.26 17.89
CA ASP A 70 -11.17 10.31 18.83
C ASP A 70 -11.09 11.71 18.21
N GLY A 71 -11.23 11.80 16.89
CA GLY A 71 -11.30 13.06 16.14
C GLY A 71 -9.93 13.64 15.74
N ASP A 72 -8.84 12.97 16.06
CA ASP A 72 -7.53 13.32 15.54
C ASP A 72 -7.41 12.96 14.05
N ASP A 73 -6.58 13.69 13.31
CA ASP A 73 -6.32 13.37 11.90
C ASP A 73 -5.39 12.14 11.82
N ASP A 74 -6.01 10.97 11.82
CA ASP A 74 -5.34 9.66 11.76
C ASP A 74 -4.38 9.50 10.57
N ARG A 75 -4.21 10.53 9.71
CA ARG A 75 -3.33 10.51 8.54
C ARG A 75 -2.02 11.27 8.71
N GLU A 76 -1.80 11.92 9.87
CA GLU A 76 -0.58 12.73 10.07
C GLU A 76 0.72 11.95 9.84
N ASP A 77 0.71 10.67 10.17
CA ASP A 77 1.86 9.77 10.02
C ASP A 77 1.97 9.10 8.64
N VAL A 78 0.95 9.28 7.78
CA VAL A 78 0.87 8.66 6.46
C VAL A 78 1.30 9.64 5.39
N ALA A 79 2.44 9.37 4.74
CA ALA A 79 2.91 10.17 3.62
C ALA A 79 2.06 9.95 2.36
N ARG A 80 1.78 8.68 2.04
CA ARG A 80 0.96 8.25 0.89
C ARG A 80 0.34 6.90 1.17
N PHE A 81 -0.78 6.62 0.53
CA PHE A 81 -1.37 5.28 0.53
C PHE A 81 -2.01 4.94 -0.81
N ALA A 82 -2.20 3.65 -1.03
CA ALA A 82 -3.06 3.12 -2.08
C ALA A 82 -3.93 2.01 -1.51
N LEU A 83 -5.20 1.96 -1.93
CA LEU A 83 -6.17 1.00 -1.45
C LEU A 83 -6.84 0.29 -2.63
N PHE A 84 -7.23 -0.95 -2.40
CA PHE A 84 -8.13 -1.70 -3.26
C PHE A 84 -9.31 -2.17 -2.43
N PHE A 85 -10.52 -1.95 -2.94
CA PHE A 85 -11.75 -2.54 -2.40
C PHE A 85 -12.49 -3.30 -3.49
N GLY A 86 -12.79 -4.55 -3.21
CA GLY A 86 -13.61 -5.40 -4.10
C GLY A 86 -15.06 -4.95 -4.13
N SER A 87 -15.68 -5.07 -5.30
CA SER A 87 -17.08 -4.68 -5.54
C SER A 87 -18.11 -5.73 -5.09
N SER A 88 -17.67 -6.89 -4.59
CA SER A 88 -18.59 -7.94 -4.19
C SER A 88 -19.35 -7.58 -2.90
N PRO A 89 -20.68 -7.63 -2.90
CA PRO A 89 -21.46 -7.41 -1.69
C PRO A 89 -21.33 -8.55 -0.66
N TYR A 90 -20.75 -9.68 -1.05
CA TYR A 90 -20.65 -10.89 -0.22
C TYR A 90 -19.27 -11.13 0.36
N TYR A 91 -18.22 -10.50 -0.19
CA TYR A 91 -16.84 -10.67 0.26
C TYR A 91 -16.11 -9.35 0.22
N THR A 92 -15.66 -8.90 1.37
CA THR A 92 -14.86 -7.68 1.47
C THR A 92 -13.40 -8.00 1.17
N TYR A 93 -13.10 -8.27 -0.11
CA TYR A 93 -11.71 -8.34 -0.51
C TYR A 93 -11.15 -6.94 -0.52
N GLU A 94 -10.05 -6.75 0.19
CA GLU A 94 -9.39 -5.47 0.26
C GLU A 94 -7.88 -5.61 0.42
N MET A 95 -7.19 -4.55 0.07
CA MET A 95 -5.75 -4.44 0.24
C MET A 95 -5.38 -2.98 0.44
N GLY A 96 -4.43 -2.71 1.32
CA GLY A 96 -3.86 -1.39 1.53
C GLY A 96 -2.35 -1.42 1.56
N ILE A 97 -1.73 -0.40 0.97
CA ILE A 97 -0.30 -0.10 1.05
C ILE A 97 -0.17 1.31 1.59
N PHE A 98 0.34 1.46 2.80
CA PHE A 98 0.58 2.73 3.46
C PHE A 98 2.08 3.01 3.50
N GLU A 99 2.50 4.17 3.05
CA GLU A 99 3.86 4.67 3.19
C GLU A 99 3.87 5.73 4.30
N CYS A 100 4.66 5.49 5.34
CA CYS A 100 4.77 6.38 6.49
C CYS A 100 5.96 7.33 6.33
N TYR A 101 5.90 8.48 6.99
CA TYR A 101 7.04 9.40 7.01
C TYR A 101 8.26 8.78 7.69
N ASP A 102 8.05 8.00 8.74
CA ASP A 102 9.09 7.32 9.49
C ASP A 102 8.65 5.95 10.02
N HIS A 103 9.49 5.35 10.87
CA HIS A 103 9.19 4.06 11.49
C HIS A 103 8.18 4.14 12.65
N ASP A 104 8.02 5.30 13.28
CA ASP A 104 7.03 5.44 14.34
C ASP A 104 5.63 5.52 13.73
N GLY A 105 5.47 6.21 12.60
CA GLY A 105 4.23 6.18 11.82
C GLY A 105 3.78 4.78 11.40
N THR A 106 4.70 3.80 11.25
CA THR A 106 4.29 2.41 10.97
C THR A 106 3.52 1.78 12.12
N LYS A 107 3.75 2.19 13.37
CA LYS A 107 3.03 1.69 14.54
C LYS A 107 1.62 2.25 14.57
N GLU A 108 1.47 3.53 14.21
CA GLU A 108 0.15 4.17 14.11
C GLU A 108 -0.69 3.51 13.02
N VAL A 109 -0.10 3.30 11.84
CA VAL A 109 -0.79 2.60 10.73
C VAL A 109 -1.17 1.16 11.10
N LEU A 110 -0.34 0.45 11.86
CA LEU A 110 -0.73 -0.86 12.40
C LEU A 110 -1.97 -0.75 13.29
N GLY A 111 -2.08 0.31 14.10
CA GLY A 111 -3.28 0.59 14.89
C GLY A 111 -4.54 0.80 14.03
N PHE A 112 -4.42 1.50 12.90
CA PHE A 112 -5.51 1.66 11.92
C PHE A 112 -5.95 0.31 11.33
N ILE A 113 -4.98 -0.52 10.94
CA ILE A 113 -5.25 -1.83 10.37
C ILE A 113 -5.91 -2.76 11.39
N GLU A 114 -5.49 -2.72 12.65
CA GLU A 114 -6.16 -3.49 13.72
C GLU A 114 -7.59 -3.00 13.95
N THR A 115 -7.84 -1.68 13.90
CA THR A 115 -9.20 -1.12 13.95
C THR A 115 -10.03 -1.63 12.77
N ARG A 116 -9.47 -1.63 11.56
CA ARG A 116 -10.13 -2.18 10.36
C ARG A 116 -10.45 -3.66 10.50
N LYS A 117 -9.52 -4.44 10.99
CA LYS A 117 -9.68 -5.87 11.26
C LYS A 117 -10.79 -6.15 12.28
N LEU A 118 -10.84 -5.34 13.34
CA LEU A 118 -11.90 -5.44 14.35
C LEU A 118 -13.26 -5.12 13.72
N LEU A 119 -13.36 -4.06 12.92
CA LEU A 119 -14.58 -3.67 12.23
C LEU A 119 -15.09 -4.80 11.31
N LEU A 120 -14.21 -5.39 10.50
CA LEU A 120 -14.55 -6.55 9.66
C LEU A 120 -15.01 -7.75 10.50
N SER A 121 -14.40 -7.97 11.67
CA SER A 121 -14.74 -9.09 12.55
C SER A 121 -16.06 -8.89 13.31
N THR A 122 -16.58 -7.66 13.36
CA THR A 122 -17.83 -7.33 14.07
C THR A 122 -19.06 -7.82 13.31
N TYR A 123 -18.98 -7.87 12.00
CA TYR A 123 -20.07 -8.36 11.16
C TYR A 123 -19.90 -9.86 10.89
N GLU A 124 -20.88 -10.67 11.25
CA GLU A 124 -20.83 -12.14 11.07
C GLU A 124 -20.52 -12.54 9.62
N GLU A 125 -20.98 -11.74 8.65
CA GLU A 125 -20.77 -11.94 7.21
C GLU A 125 -19.30 -11.79 6.80
N TYR A 126 -18.52 -10.97 7.53
CA TYR A 126 -17.13 -10.65 7.20
C TYR A 126 -16.11 -11.23 8.19
N LYS A 127 -16.59 -11.86 9.27
CA LYS A 127 -15.74 -12.36 10.35
C LYS A 127 -14.67 -13.35 9.88
N ALA A 128 -15.04 -14.25 8.98
CA ALA A 128 -14.09 -15.20 8.41
C ALA A 128 -13.01 -14.47 7.60
N VAL A 129 -13.42 -13.48 6.80
CA VAL A 129 -12.55 -12.69 5.92
C VAL A 129 -11.59 -11.82 6.75
N GLY A 130 -12.09 -11.15 7.79
CA GLY A 130 -11.26 -10.35 8.69
C GLY A 130 -10.20 -11.17 9.44
N SER A 131 -10.53 -12.42 9.82
CA SER A 131 -9.58 -13.33 10.49
C SER A 131 -8.41 -13.78 9.60
N GLU A 132 -8.59 -13.73 8.27
CA GLU A 132 -7.57 -14.11 7.29
C GLU A 132 -6.68 -12.94 6.86
N MET A 133 -6.89 -11.74 7.43
CA MET A 133 -6.06 -10.58 7.13
C MET A 133 -4.57 -10.86 7.38
N GLN A 134 -3.78 -10.68 6.33
CA GLN A 134 -2.33 -10.79 6.39
C GLN A 134 -1.71 -9.39 6.41
N ILE A 135 -0.72 -9.17 7.26
CA ILE A 135 -0.02 -7.89 7.40
C ILE A 135 1.47 -8.11 7.17
N CYS A 136 2.14 -7.20 6.47
CA CYS A 136 3.59 -7.20 6.40
C CYS A 136 4.18 -5.78 6.43
N LEU A 137 5.38 -5.67 7.01
CA LEU A 137 6.17 -4.45 7.06
C LEU A 137 7.27 -4.51 5.99
N LEU A 138 7.40 -3.43 5.22
CA LEU A 138 8.39 -3.28 4.16
C LEU A 138 9.10 -1.92 4.32
N GLY A 139 10.10 -1.88 5.19
CA GLY A 139 10.74 -0.62 5.58
C GLY A 139 9.73 0.30 6.28
N LYS A 140 9.48 1.48 5.71
CA LYS A 140 8.48 2.43 6.19
C LYS A 140 7.07 2.18 5.64
N ARG A 141 6.83 1.04 5.01
CA ARG A 141 5.53 0.69 4.45
C ARG A 141 4.87 -0.40 5.25
N VAL A 142 3.59 -0.21 5.50
CA VAL A 142 2.70 -1.21 6.06
C VAL A 142 1.77 -1.68 4.96
N VAL A 143 1.71 -2.98 4.74
CA VAL A 143 0.81 -3.59 3.77
C VAL A 143 -0.11 -4.55 4.49
N TYR A 144 -1.40 -4.48 4.21
CA TYR A 144 -2.33 -5.51 4.61
C TYR A 144 -3.09 -6.04 3.39
N VAL A 145 -3.49 -7.28 3.45
CA VAL A 145 -4.30 -7.93 2.42
C VAL A 145 -5.38 -8.81 3.03
N VAL A 146 -6.57 -8.73 2.46
CA VAL A 146 -7.71 -9.61 2.70
C VAL A 146 -8.13 -10.12 1.33
N LEU A 147 -7.43 -11.15 0.84
CA LEU A 147 -7.59 -11.73 -0.49
C LEU A 147 -7.62 -13.26 -0.40
N PRO A 148 -8.16 -13.97 -1.38
CA PRO A 148 -8.36 -15.42 -1.33
C PRO A 148 -7.09 -16.25 -1.02
N ASP A 149 -5.91 -15.77 -1.42
CA ASP A 149 -4.61 -16.37 -1.10
C ASP A 149 -3.68 -15.27 -0.58
N GLY A 150 -3.96 -14.78 0.63
CA GLY A 150 -3.24 -13.67 1.24
C GLY A 150 -1.74 -13.90 1.37
N GLU A 151 -1.30 -15.13 1.65
CA GLU A 151 0.13 -15.46 1.70
C GLU A 151 0.81 -15.30 0.34
N LYS A 152 0.16 -15.74 -0.74
CA LYS A 152 0.68 -15.55 -2.10
C LYS A 152 0.71 -14.06 -2.45
N ALA A 153 -0.33 -13.31 -2.11
CA ALA A 153 -0.39 -11.87 -2.30
C ALA A 153 0.80 -11.17 -1.61
N ILE A 154 1.05 -11.47 -0.34
CA ILE A 154 2.21 -10.94 0.41
C ILE A 154 3.54 -11.32 -0.26
N ARG A 155 3.69 -12.54 -0.77
CA ARG A 155 4.92 -12.93 -1.49
C ARG A 155 5.13 -12.10 -2.77
N VAL A 156 4.07 -11.79 -3.52
CA VAL A 156 4.16 -10.92 -4.71
C VAL A 156 4.57 -9.52 -4.30
N ILE A 157 3.91 -8.92 -3.32
CA ILE A 157 4.22 -7.57 -2.82
C ILE A 157 5.67 -7.44 -2.34
N LYS A 158 6.18 -8.43 -1.60
CA LYS A 158 7.58 -8.45 -1.15
C LYS A 158 8.60 -8.45 -2.29
N ARG A 159 8.23 -8.99 -3.46
CA ARG A 159 9.09 -8.95 -4.66
C ARG A 159 9.07 -7.59 -5.34
N LEU A 160 7.93 -6.91 -5.32
CA LEU A 160 7.77 -5.58 -5.92
C LEU A 160 8.47 -4.47 -5.12
N HIS A 161 8.69 -4.69 -3.84
CA HIS A 161 9.39 -3.75 -2.96
C HIS A 161 10.92 -3.80 -3.08
N ARG A 162 11.50 -4.83 -3.71
CA ARG A 162 12.96 -5.00 -3.86
C ARG A 162 13.50 -4.20 -5.03
#